data_23ca3cd4cbe642674e6fe02d77f59765
#
_entry.id   23ca3cd4cbe642674e6fe02d77f59765
#
_cell.length_a   1.000
_cell.length_b   1.000
_cell.length_c   1.000
_cell.angle_alpha   90.00
_cell.angle_beta   90.00
_cell.angle_gamma   90.00
#
_symmetry.space_group_name_H-M   'P 1'
#
loop_
_entity.id
_entity.type
_entity.pdbx_description
1 polymer ?
#
loop_
_entity_poly.entity_id
_entity_poly.type
_entity_poly.pdbx_seq_one_letter_code
_entity_poly.pdbx_strand_id
1 'polypeptide(L)'
;MKNVLIDKQVSWLAKDENHELIKDFEKSYVVGVDLKQTSFDENCASFCMERNCDFLTADPRAYTHFFKIKKIKSVEISRFIRDKDPERFVYLMQIKI
;
A
#
# COMPACT_ATOMS: atom_id res chain seq x y z
N MET A 1 -4.86 6.10 14.70
CA MET A 1 -5.02 4.88 13.87
C MET A 1 -4.40 5.11 12.51
N LYS A 2 -4.00 4.05 11.85
CA LYS A 2 -3.41 4.14 10.52
C LYS A 2 -4.44 4.02 9.42
N ASN A 3 -4.14 4.69 8.30
CA ASN A 3 -4.85 4.53 7.04
C ASN A 3 -4.06 3.59 6.12
N VAL A 4 -4.61 3.24 4.98
CA VAL A 4 -3.95 2.42 3.98
C VAL A 4 -4.13 3.03 2.60
N LEU A 5 -3.05 3.04 1.82
CA LEU A 5 -3.08 3.33 0.39
C LEU A 5 -3.00 2.01 -0.37
N ILE A 6 -3.95 1.78 -1.25
CA ILE A 6 -4.06 0.55 -2.03
C ILE A 6 -3.60 0.84 -3.45
N ASP A 7 -2.55 0.12 -3.89
CA ASP A 7 -2.02 0.28 -5.24
C ASP A 7 -3.03 -0.19 -6.28
N LYS A 8 -2.93 0.36 -7.47
CA LYS A 8 -3.84 0.08 -8.59
C LYS A 8 -3.97 -1.43 -8.89
N GLN A 9 -2.86 -2.16 -8.84
CA GLN A 9 -2.82 -3.60 -9.15
C GLN A 9 -3.65 -4.44 -8.19
N VAL A 10 -3.92 -3.93 -7.01
CA VAL A 10 -4.70 -4.61 -5.97
C VAL A 10 -5.92 -3.80 -5.55
N SER A 11 -6.39 -2.90 -6.41
CA SER A 11 -7.53 -2.02 -6.14
C SER A 11 -8.84 -2.77 -5.85
N TRP A 12 -8.95 -4.01 -6.26
CA TRP A 12 -10.08 -4.87 -5.94
C TRP A 12 -10.28 -5.06 -4.43
N LEU A 13 -9.23 -4.91 -3.61
CA LEU A 13 -9.34 -4.97 -2.15
C LEU A 13 -10.26 -3.89 -1.59
N ALA A 14 -10.31 -2.72 -2.23
CA ALA A 14 -11.13 -1.60 -1.77
C ALA A 14 -12.64 -1.85 -1.91
N LYS A 15 -13.03 -2.87 -2.65
CA LYS A 15 -14.45 -3.21 -2.86
C LYS A 15 -15.06 -3.97 -1.69
N ASP A 16 -14.24 -4.48 -0.79
CA ASP A 16 -14.68 -5.21 0.40
C ASP A 16 -14.04 -4.60 1.65
N GLU A 17 -14.78 -3.74 2.33
CA GLU A 17 -14.34 -3.06 3.56
C GLU A 17 -13.97 -4.04 4.68
N ASN A 18 -14.54 -5.24 4.64
CA ASN A 18 -14.32 -6.25 5.66
C ASN A 18 -13.19 -7.21 5.31
N HIS A 19 -12.50 -6.99 4.17
CA HIS A 19 -11.36 -7.82 3.79
C HIS A 19 -10.29 -7.76 4.90
N GLU A 20 -9.73 -8.90 5.26
CA GLU A 20 -8.79 -9.02 6.37
C GLU A 20 -7.56 -8.10 6.25
N LEU A 21 -7.15 -7.76 5.03
CA LEU A 21 -6.00 -6.90 4.79
C LEU A 21 -6.29 -5.42 4.97
N ILE A 22 -7.56 -5.00 5.00
CA ILE A 22 -7.90 -3.58 5.10
C ILE A 22 -8.86 -3.24 6.24
N LYS A 23 -9.54 -4.20 6.82
CA LYS A 23 -10.60 -3.96 7.82
C LYS A 23 -10.14 -3.19 9.07
N ASP A 24 -8.87 -3.32 9.45
CA ASP A 24 -8.34 -2.70 10.66
C ASP A 24 -7.78 -1.29 10.43
N PHE A 25 -7.77 -0.82 9.18
CA PHE A 25 -7.39 0.55 8.86
C PHE A 25 -8.58 1.48 9.01
N GLU A 26 -8.30 2.71 9.44
CA GLU A 26 -9.34 3.72 9.62
C GLU A 26 -9.94 4.15 8.29
N LYS A 27 -9.09 4.36 7.29
CA LYS A 27 -9.51 4.81 5.96
C LYS A 27 -8.65 4.16 4.88
N SER A 28 -9.30 3.82 3.77
CA SER A 28 -8.64 3.28 2.58
C SER A 28 -8.61 4.32 1.47
N TYR A 29 -7.45 4.50 0.87
CA TYR A 29 -7.26 5.32 -0.33
C TYR A 29 -6.81 4.39 -1.46
N VAL A 30 -7.11 4.76 -2.69
CA VAL A 30 -6.81 3.93 -3.86
C VAL A 30 -6.07 4.74 -4.91
N VAL A 31 -4.96 4.21 -5.40
CA VAL A 31 -4.25 4.78 -6.56
C VAL A 31 -5.16 4.68 -7.79
N GLY A 32 -5.36 5.79 -8.45
CA GLY A 32 -6.30 5.91 -9.57
C GLY A 32 -7.64 6.54 -9.18
N VAL A 33 -7.91 6.68 -7.88
CA VAL A 33 -9.10 7.35 -7.34
C VAL A 33 -8.70 8.56 -6.51
N ASP A 34 -7.95 8.33 -5.43
CA ASP A 34 -7.49 9.38 -4.51
C ASP A 34 -6.15 9.97 -4.94
N LEU A 35 -5.43 9.26 -5.78
CA LEU A 35 -4.16 9.63 -6.36
C LEU A 35 -4.21 9.34 -7.85
N LYS A 36 -3.50 10.13 -8.67
CA LYS A 36 -3.49 9.90 -10.12
C LYS A 36 -3.03 8.49 -10.47
N GLN A 37 -3.69 7.87 -11.44
CA GLN A 37 -3.40 6.52 -11.90
C GLN A 37 -1.95 6.34 -12.39
N THR A 38 -1.33 7.41 -12.89
CA THR A 38 0.06 7.43 -13.38
C THR A 38 1.06 7.85 -12.32
N SER A 39 0.66 7.85 -11.04
CA SER A 39 1.56 8.25 -9.96
C SER A 39 2.74 7.30 -9.83
N PHE A 40 3.92 7.88 -9.71
CA PHE A 40 5.15 7.15 -9.44
C PHE A 40 5.23 6.76 -7.95
N ASP A 41 6.11 5.82 -7.64
CA ASP A 41 6.32 5.35 -6.26
C ASP A 41 6.64 6.49 -5.29
N GLU A 42 7.38 7.51 -5.72
CA GLU A 42 7.67 8.68 -4.88
C GLU A 42 6.39 9.44 -4.49
N ASN A 43 5.41 9.53 -5.38
CA ASN A 43 4.13 10.17 -5.08
C ASN A 43 3.31 9.34 -4.11
N CYS A 44 3.35 8.03 -4.25
CA CYS A 44 2.72 7.11 -3.30
C CYS A 44 3.37 7.22 -1.92
N ALA A 45 4.70 7.30 -1.87
CA ALA A 45 5.43 7.46 -0.62
C ALA A 45 5.06 8.77 0.08
N SER A 46 5.05 9.88 -0.66
CA SER A 46 4.65 11.19 -0.12
C SER A 46 3.22 11.17 0.40
N PHE A 47 2.32 10.57 -0.33
CA PHE A 47 0.91 10.42 0.07
C PHE A 47 0.80 9.64 1.38
N CYS A 48 1.51 8.52 1.49
CA CYS A 48 1.52 7.70 2.70
C CYS A 48 2.07 8.47 3.91
N MET A 49 3.13 9.23 3.72
CA MET A 49 3.72 10.04 4.80
C MET A 49 2.79 11.13 5.27
N GLU A 50 2.13 11.84 4.35
CA GLU A 50 1.23 12.94 4.66
C GLU A 50 -0.04 12.48 5.37
N ARG A 51 -0.54 11.29 5.04
CA ARG A 51 -1.83 10.77 5.54
C ARG A 51 -1.70 9.61 6.51
N ASN A 52 -0.50 9.33 6.98
CA ASN A 52 -0.25 8.22 7.91
C ASN A 52 -0.78 6.89 7.36
N CYS A 53 -0.41 6.56 6.13
CA CYS A 53 -0.83 5.33 5.47
C CYS A 53 0.27 4.28 5.49
N ASP A 54 -0.14 3.01 5.62
CA ASP A 54 0.63 1.88 5.13
C ASP A 54 0.30 1.67 3.65
N PHE A 55 1.07 0.86 2.94
CA PHE A 55 0.92 0.66 1.50
C PHE A 55 0.70 -0.80 1.15
N LEU A 56 -0.37 -1.07 0.38
CA LEU A 56 -0.66 -2.40 -0.17
C LEU A 56 -0.37 -2.39 -1.68
N THR A 57 0.47 -3.31 -2.12
CA THR A 57 0.90 -3.41 -3.52
C THR A 57 1.16 -4.85 -3.92
N ALA A 58 1.13 -5.14 -5.22
CA ALA A 58 1.60 -6.41 -5.77
C ALA A 58 3.08 -6.36 -6.18
N ASP A 59 3.72 -5.19 -6.12
CA ASP A 59 5.11 -5.00 -6.55
C ASP A 59 6.05 -4.81 -5.34
N PRO A 60 6.88 -5.83 -5.02
CA PRO A 60 7.81 -5.72 -3.90
C PRO A 60 8.93 -4.69 -4.13
N ARG A 61 9.16 -4.26 -5.38
CA ARG A 61 10.18 -3.25 -5.69
C ARG A 61 9.83 -1.88 -5.14
N ALA A 62 8.56 -1.62 -4.88
CA ALA A 62 8.12 -0.38 -4.26
C ALA A 62 8.84 -0.11 -2.93
N TYR A 63 9.20 -1.17 -2.19
CA TYR A 63 9.97 -1.07 -0.95
C TYR A 63 11.28 -0.28 -1.16
N THR A 64 12.05 -0.66 -2.18
CA THR A 64 13.33 0.01 -2.47
C THR A 64 13.11 1.48 -2.81
N HIS A 65 12.08 1.78 -3.57
CA HIS A 65 11.74 3.16 -3.94
C HIS A 65 11.32 3.98 -2.73
N PHE A 66 10.44 3.47 -1.88
CA PHE A 66 10.04 4.16 -0.66
C PHE A 66 11.23 4.48 0.24
N PHE A 67 12.10 3.50 0.44
CA PHE A 67 13.25 3.63 1.31
C PHE A 67 14.28 4.64 0.78
N LYS A 68 14.50 4.66 -0.53
CA LYS A 68 15.50 5.56 -1.17
C LYS A 68 15.00 6.98 -1.35
N ILE A 69 13.72 7.16 -1.66
CA ILE A 69 13.16 8.44 -2.08
C ILE A 69 12.89 9.36 -0.90
N LYS A 70 12.45 8.81 0.21
CA LYS A 70 12.08 9.57 1.40
C LYS A 70 12.88 9.13 2.60
N LYS A 71 13.04 10.03 3.55
CA LYS A 71 13.72 9.74 4.83
C LYS A 71 12.80 8.91 5.75
N ILE A 72 12.35 7.78 5.24
CA ILE A 72 11.53 6.85 5.99
C ILE A 72 12.43 6.02 6.90
N LYS A 73 12.14 6.01 8.21
CA LYS A 73 12.97 5.32 9.19
C LYS A 73 13.03 3.81 8.96
N SER A 74 11.89 3.22 8.71
CA SER A 74 11.82 1.80 8.42
C SER A 74 10.56 1.44 7.68
N VAL A 75 10.65 0.39 6.88
CA VAL A 75 9.51 -0.22 6.23
C VAL A 75 9.55 -1.70 6.55
N GLU A 76 8.50 -2.20 7.18
CA GLU A 76 8.34 -3.61 7.46
C GLU A 76 7.40 -4.20 6.42
N ILE A 77 7.82 -5.28 5.75
CA ILE A 77 7.06 -5.88 4.67
C ILE A 77 6.49 -7.22 5.12
N SER A 78 5.17 -7.35 5.00
CA SER A 78 4.47 -8.62 5.16
C SER A 78 3.94 -9.08 3.81
N ARG A 79 4.01 -10.38 3.54
CA ARG A 79 3.60 -10.99 2.29
C ARG A 79 2.40 -11.90 2.52
N PHE A 80 1.37 -11.72 1.71
CA PHE A 80 0.16 -12.52 1.76
C PHE A 80 -0.10 -13.18 0.42
N ILE A 81 -0.58 -14.41 0.44
CA ILE A 81 -0.99 -15.11 -0.78
C ILE A 81 -2.25 -14.43 -1.31
N ARG A 82 -2.23 -14.07 -2.59
CA ARG A 82 -3.39 -13.51 -3.25
C ARG A 82 -4.49 -14.57 -3.33
N ASP A 83 -5.70 -14.17 -2.96
CA ASP A 83 -6.87 -15.06 -2.98
C ASP A 83 -7.02 -15.74 -4.35
N LYS A 84 -7.16 -17.07 -4.34
CA LYS A 84 -7.33 -17.93 -5.53
C LYS A 84 -6.13 -17.99 -6.50
N ASP A 85 -5.00 -17.37 -6.17
CA ASP A 85 -3.81 -17.42 -7.00
C ASP A 85 -2.56 -17.57 -6.13
N PRO A 86 -2.12 -18.81 -5.85
CA PRO A 86 -1.00 -19.06 -4.96
C PRO A 86 0.36 -18.59 -5.51
N GLU A 87 0.44 -18.26 -6.80
CA GLU A 87 1.67 -17.75 -7.41
C GLU A 87 1.80 -16.24 -7.30
N ARG A 88 0.74 -15.56 -6.84
CA ARG A 88 0.73 -14.11 -6.70
C ARG A 88 0.58 -13.70 -5.25
N PHE A 89 1.25 -12.62 -4.92
CA PHE A 89 1.29 -12.10 -3.57
C PHE A 89 0.80 -10.66 -3.50
N VAL A 90 0.26 -10.31 -2.34
CA VAL A 90 0.02 -8.93 -1.94
C VAL A 90 1.02 -8.60 -0.84
N TYR A 91 1.65 -7.45 -0.93
CA TYR A 91 2.63 -6.99 0.05
C TYR A 91 2.05 -5.82 0.84
N LEU A 92 2.06 -5.92 2.15
CA LEU A 92 1.75 -4.82 3.04
C LEU A 92 3.07 -4.22 3.51
N MET A 93 3.27 -2.95 3.21
CA MET A 93 4.42 -2.18 3.66
C MET A 93 3.99 -1.28 4.80
N GLN A 94 4.41 -1.63 6.02
CA GLN A 94 4.16 -0.84 7.21
C GLN A 94 5.23 0.24 7.32
N ILE A 95 4.81 1.48 7.13
CA ILE A 95 5.73 2.62 7.04
C ILE A 95 5.85 3.28 8.41
N LYS A 96 7.08 3.38 8.90
CA LYS A 96 7.41 4.06 10.16
C LYS A 96 8.23 5.32 9.87
N ILE A 97 7.68 6.43 10.24
CA ILE A 97 8.30 7.75 10.04
C ILE A 97 9.16 8.12 11.24
#